data_1547fd61e8c8874cf766b72251ffcde0
#
_entry.id   1547fd61e8c8874cf766b72251ffcde0
#
_cell.length_a   1.000
_cell.length_b   1.000
_cell.length_c   1.000
_cell.angle_alpha   90.00
_cell.angle_beta   90.00
_cell.angle_gamma   90.00
#
_symmetry.space_group_name_H-M   'P 1'
#
loop_
_entity.id
_entity.type
_entity.pdbx_description
1 polymer ?
#
loop_
_entity_poly.entity_id
_entity_poly.type
_entity_poly.pdbx_seq_one_letter_code
_entity_poly.pdbx_strand_id
1 'polypeptide(L)'
;LDASQSMDWGEGEAHKFTYAQRLAAVLGAIALSSGDRLSLALLRGGVVADRLPALRSSNNLMRLLAFLEGQKTAGTTDLHQALRTYALEANRPGLVFVISDLLSPGSVQEALAQLLGRGYEVALLHLLSPDEISPPLAGDLRLLDSETGQAVEVSLDSGLREQYRRGVLGWQAE
;
A
#
# COMPACT_ATOMS: atom_id res chain seq x y z
N LEU A 1 -4.77 2.14 3.53
CA LEU A 1 -3.41 2.55 3.23
C LEU A 1 -2.44 1.60 3.90
N ASP A 2 -1.61 0.93 3.12
CA ASP A 2 -0.50 0.12 3.59
C ASP A 2 0.59 1.03 4.18
N ALA A 3 1.07 0.68 5.36
CA ALA A 3 2.12 1.40 6.08
C ALA A 3 3.20 0.43 6.61
N SER A 4 3.41 -0.69 5.93
CA SER A 4 4.50 -1.63 6.19
C SER A 4 5.87 -1.05 5.85
N GLN A 5 6.92 -1.71 6.29
CA GLN A 5 8.30 -1.28 6.04
C GLN A 5 8.66 -1.31 4.54
N SER A 6 8.06 -2.19 3.75
CA SER A 6 8.28 -2.24 2.30
C SER A 6 7.86 -0.95 1.59
N MET A 7 6.87 -0.22 2.15
CA MET A 7 6.44 1.08 1.65
C MET A 7 7.46 2.21 1.91
N ASP A 8 8.44 2.01 2.79
CA ASP A 8 9.53 2.95 3.10
C ASP A 8 10.66 2.82 2.08
N TRP A 9 10.34 3.02 0.82
CA TRP A 9 11.26 2.84 -0.30
C TRP A 9 11.23 4.02 -1.27
N GLY A 10 12.37 4.29 -1.89
CA GLY A 10 12.55 5.40 -2.81
C GLY A 10 13.00 6.69 -2.12
N GLU A 11 13.32 7.71 -2.90
CA GLU A 11 13.79 9.00 -2.41
C GLU A 11 12.94 10.15 -2.98
N GLY A 12 12.83 11.24 -2.21
CA GLY A 12 12.17 12.46 -2.64
C GLY A 12 10.71 12.24 -3.09
N GLU A 13 10.42 12.59 -4.33
CA GLU A 13 9.07 12.45 -4.89
C GLU A 13 8.71 11.01 -5.24
N ALA A 14 9.71 10.14 -5.45
CA ALA A 14 9.53 8.72 -5.73
C ALA A 14 9.42 7.85 -4.47
N HIS A 15 9.45 8.45 -3.27
CA HIS A 15 9.26 7.73 -2.02
C HIS A 15 7.83 7.19 -1.91
N LYS A 16 7.65 5.87 -1.93
CA LYS A 16 6.36 5.20 -2.03
C LYS A 16 5.36 5.64 -0.97
N PHE A 17 5.75 5.62 0.31
CA PHE A 17 4.82 5.97 1.37
C PHE A 17 4.39 7.43 1.30
N THR A 18 5.31 8.34 1.01
CA THR A 18 4.99 9.77 0.83
C THR A 18 4.03 9.98 -0.35
N TYR A 19 4.25 9.27 -1.45
CA TYR A 19 3.35 9.30 -2.59
C TYR A 19 1.96 8.73 -2.23
N ALA A 20 1.91 7.61 -1.52
CA ALA A 20 0.68 6.99 -1.03
C ALA A 20 -0.11 7.93 -0.10
N GLN A 21 0.57 8.65 0.81
CA GLN A 21 -0.06 9.67 1.67
C GLN A 21 -0.65 10.81 0.84
N ARG A 22 0.06 11.33 -0.14
CA ARG A 22 -0.42 12.39 -1.06
C ARG A 22 -1.64 11.91 -1.85
N LEU A 23 -1.61 10.68 -2.36
CA LEU A 23 -2.73 10.09 -3.09
C LEU A 23 -3.95 9.92 -2.19
N ALA A 24 -3.78 9.42 -0.97
CA ALA A 24 -4.84 9.31 0.02
C ALA A 24 -5.42 10.69 0.41
N ALA A 25 -4.56 11.72 0.51
CA ALA A 25 -4.98 13.10 0.78
C ALA A 25 -5.86 13.65 -0.35
N VAL A 26 -5.46 13.45 -1.61
CA VAL A 26 -6.23 13.91 -2.79
C VAL A 26 -7.58 13.21 -2.87
N LEU A 27 -7.60 11.88 -2.78
CA LEU A 27 -8.85 11.10 -2.79
C LEU A 27 -9.77 11.50 -1.63
N GLY A 28 -9.20 11.69 -0.46
CA GLY A 28 -9.95 12.13 0.71
C GLY A 28 -10.47 13.56 0.59
N ALA A 29 -9.71 14.47 -0.02
CA ALA A 29 -10.17 15.84 -0.30
C ALA A 29 -11.36 15.85 -1.27
N ILE A 30 -11.31 15.02 -2.32
CA ILE A 30 -12.42 14.85 -3.27
C ILE A 30 -13.67 14.35 -2.53
N ALA A 31 -13.56 13.28 -1.75
CA ALA A 31 -14.68 12.72 -0.99
C ALA A 31 -15.29 13.75 -0.02
N LEU A 32 -14.46 14.46 0.75
CA LEU A 32 -14.94 15.49 1.68
C LEU A 32 -15.60 16.67 0.97
N SER A 33 -15.10 17.07 -0.21
CA SER A 33 -15.68 18.16 -1.02
C SER A 33 -17.02 17.76 -1.62
N SER A 34 -17.19 16.48 -1.97
CA SER A 34 -18.46 15.93 -2.46
C SER A 34 -19.49 15.68 -1.33
N GLY A 35 -19.10 15.92 -0.07
CA GLY A 35 -19.96 15.67 1.09
C GLY A 35 -20.05 14.20 1.49
N ASP A 36 -19.19 13.35 0.93
CA ASP A 36 -19.12 11.94 1.25
C ASP A 36 -18.56 11.69 2.66
N ARG A 37 -18.82 10.49 3.16
CA ARG A 37 -18.26 10.02 4.41
C ARG A 37 -16.91 9.35 4.15
N LEU A 38 -15.83 9.98 4.60
CA LEU A 38 -14.47 9.48 4.52
C LEU A 38 -14.04 8.82 5.83
N SER A 39 -13.45 7.64 5.77
CA SER A 39 -12.61 7.05 6.82
C SER A 39 -11.31 6.57 6.23
N LEU A 40 -10.23 6.55 7.02
CA LEU A 40 -8.95 6.04 6.59
C LEU A 40 -8.44 5.03 7.62
N ALA A 41 -7.93 3.90 7.14
CA ALA A 41 -7.31 2.85 7.94
C ALA A 41 -5.87 2.64 7.49
N LEU A 42 -4.95 2.57 8.45
CA LEU A 42 -3.57 2.14 8.21
C LEU A 42 -3.44 0.65 8.50
N LEU A 43 -2.81 -0.05 7.56
CA LEU A 43 -2.60 -1.49 7.63
C LEU A 43 -1.12 -1.78 7.90
N ARG A 44 -0.83 -2.55 8.93
CA ARG A 44 0.52 -3.04 9.31
C ARG A 44 0.39 -4.35 10.07
N GLY A 45 1.32 -5.29 9.85
CA GLY A 45 1.40 -6.52 10.64
C GLY A 45 0.12 -7.35 10.69
N GLY A 46 -0.65 -7.36 9.59
CA GLY A 46 -1.90 -8.12 9.53
C GLY A 46 -3.10 -7.49 10.25
N VAL A 47 -2.99 -6.26 10.73
CA VAL A 47 -4.06 -5.58 11.46
C VAL A 47 -4.32 -4.16 10.95
N VAL A 48 -5.44 -3.59 11.36
CA VAL A 48 -5.69 -2.15 11.25
C VAL A 48 -4.95 -1.48 12.41
N ALA A 49 -3.74 -0.97 12.12
CA ALA A 49 -2.83 -0.43 13.13
C ALA A 49 -3.26 0.96 13.64
N ASP A 50 -3.89 1.76 12.78
CA ASP A 50 -4.42 3.06 13.15
C ASP A 50 -5.63 3.41 12.26
N ARG A 51 -6.48 4.31 12.72
CA ARG A 51 -7.70 4.66 12.00
C ARG A 51 -8.09 6.11 12.22
N LEU A 52 -8.28 6.85 11.13
CA LEU A 52 -9.00 8.10 11.15
C LEU A 52 -10.50 7.81 11.18
N PRO A 53 -11.22 8.22 12.24
CA PRO A 53 -12.66 8.07 12.30
C PRO A 53 -13.36 8.78 11.14
N ALA A 54 -14.58 8.34 10.84
CA ALA A 54 -15.29 8.88 9.71
C ALA A 54 -15.52 10.39 9.82
N LEU A 55 -15.08 11.10 8.80
CA LEU A 55 -15.23 12.54 8.61
C LEU A 55 -16.26 12.82 7.52
N ARG A 56 -16.84 14.01 7.56
CA ARG A 56 -17.66 14.59 6.49
C ARG A 56 -17.35 16.08 6.36
N SER A 57 -17.61 16.65 5.20
CA SER A 57 -17.39 18.08 4.91
C SER A 57 -15.91 18.46 4.76
N SER A 58 -15.67 19.37 3.83
CA SER A 58 -14.36 19.94 3.52
C SER A 58 -13.68 20.62 4.72
N ASN A 59 -14.43 21.05 5.73
CA ASN A 59 -13.88 21.62 6.97
C ASN A 59 -12.99 20.63 7.74
N ASN A 60 -13.09 19.33 7.45
CA ASN A 60 -12.26 18.30 8.07
C ASN A 60 -10.99 17.94 7.28
N LEU A 61 -10.70 18.65 6.19
CA LEU A 61 -9.51 18.41 5.37
C LEU A 61 -8.22 18.48 6.21
N MET A 62 -8.08 19.49 7.05
CA MET A 62 -6.90 19.63 7.92
C MET A 62 -6.71 18.46 8.89
N ARG A 63 -7.80 17.85 9.36
CA ARG A 63 -7.73 16.65 10.21
C ARG A 63 -7.22 15.43 9.43
N LEU A 64 -7.64 15.28 8.17
CA LEU A 64 -7.14 14.25 7.28
C LEU A 64 -5.64 14.43 7.05
N LEU A 65 -5.21 15.65 6.69
CA LEU A 65 -3.79 15.95 6.43
C LEU A 65 -2.92 15.71 7.66
N ALA A 66 -3.33 16.23 8.81
CA ALA A 66 -2.60 16.03 10.07
C ALA A 66 -2.50 14.54 10.47
N PHE A 67 -3.56 13.76 10.21
CA PHE A 67 -3.52 12.31 10.44
C PHE A 67 -2.49 11.65 9.53
N LEU A 68 -2.51 11.95 8.23
CA LEU A 68 -1.58 11.37 7.25
C LEU A 68 -0.12 11.76 7.55
N GLU A 69 0.15 13.04 7.86
CA GLU A 69 1.50 13.53 8.20
C GLU A 69 2.08 12.85 9.45
N GLY A 70 1.24 12.49 10.41
CA GLY A 70 1.65 11.80 11.62
C GLY A 70 2.00 10.32 11.42
N GLN A 71 1.71 9.74 10.26
CA GLN A 71 1.91 8.32 10.02
C GLN A 71 3.32 8.00 9.52
N LYS A 72 3.82 6.83 9.96
CA LYS A 72 5.12 6.29 9.55
C LYS A 72 4.97 4.83 9.15
N THR A 73 5.86 4.38 8.32
CA THR A 73 6.02 2.97 7.97
C THR A 73 6.67 2.22 9.14
N ALA A 74 6.26 0.99 9.35
CA ALA A 74 6.90 0.08 10.30
C ALA A 74 6.40 -1.36 10.15
N GLY A 75 7.22 -2.32 10.56
CA GLY A 75 6.86 -3.72 10.70
C GLY A 75 6.66 -4.45 9.37
N THR A 76 6.20 -5.67 9.48
CA THR A 76 5.95 -6.56 8.34
C THR A 76 4.62 -6.25 7.65
N THR A 77 4.48 -6.73 6.42
CA THR A 77 3.23 -6.69 5.67
C THR A 77 2.52 -8.05 5.82
N ASP A 78 1.24 -8.01 6.16
CA ASP A 78 0.28 -9.09 5.91
C ASP A 78 -1.03 -8.43 5.45
N LEU A 79 -1.03 -8.03 4.19
CA LEU A 79 -2.15 -7.30 3.60
C LEU A 79 -3.42 -8.16 3.56
N HIS A 80 -3.28 -9.48 3.31
CA HIS A 80 -4.40 -10.41 3.33
C HIS A 80 -5.12 -10.38 4.68
N GLN A 81 -4.39 -10.57 5.77
CA GLN A 81 -4.96 -10.59 7.12
C GLN A 81 -5.50 -9.22 7.53
N ALA A 82 -4.80 -8.15 7.19
CA ALA A 82 -5.23 -6.78 7.51
C ALA A 82 -6.53 -6.40 6.81
N LEU A 83 -6.68 -6.70 5.52
CA LEU A 83 -7.92 -6.46 4.76
C LEU A 83 -9.07 -7.32 5.27
N ARG A 84 -8.79 -8.58 5.65
CA ARG A 84 -9.78 -9.44 6.29
C ARG A 84 -10.28 -8.84 7.60
N THR A 85 -9.35 -8.40 8.46
CA THR A 85 -9.69 -7.74 9.73
C THR A 85 -10.53 -6.48 9.47
N TYR A 86 -10.10 -5.64 8.52
CA TYR A 86 -10.85 -4.46 8.12
C TYR A 86 -12.27 -4.82 7.66
N ALA A 87 -12.41 -5.83 6.80
CA ALA A 87 -13.71 -6.27 6.29
C ALA A 87 -14.65 -6.74 7.42
N LEU A 88 -14.12 -7.39 8.47
CA LEU A 88 -14.91 -7.83 9.63
C LEU A 88 -15.39 -6.68 10.51
N GLU A 89 -14.57 -5.65 10.68
CA GLU A 89 -14.84 -4.51 11.55
C GLU A 89 -15.69 -3.43 10.89
N ALA A 90 -15.61 -3.31 9.57
CA ALA A 90 -16.28 -2.26 8.83
C ALA A 90 -17.78 -2.57 8.65
N ASN A 91 -18.62 -1.66 9.12
CA ASN A 91 -20.08 -1.87 9.23
C ASN A 91 -20.89 -1.24 8.10
N ARG A 92 -20.27 -0.51 7.20
CA ARG A 92 -20.97 0.22 6.12
C ARG A 92 -20.21 0.05 4.82
N PRO A 93 -20.74 -0.70 3.86
CA PRO A 93 -20.13 -0.82 2.53
C PRO A 93 -20.12 0.52 1.80
N GLY A 94 -19.22 0.66 0.86
CA GLY A 94 -18.99 1.82 0.03
C GLY A 94 -17.74 1.60 -0.83
N LEU A 95 -17.24 2.66 -1.44
CA LEU A 95 -16.01 2.60 -2.23
C LEU A 95 -14.78 2.56 -1.30
N VAL A 96 -13.93 1.56 -1.50
CA VAL A 96 -12.66 1.37 -0.78
C VAL A 96 -11.50 1.48 -1.77
N PHE A 97 -10.58 2.40 -1.49
CA PHE A 97 -9.28 2.45 -2.14
C PHE A 97 -8.25 1.69 -1.30
N VAL A 98 -7.68 0.63 -1.84
CA VAL A 98 -6.53 -0.07 -1.26
C VAL A 98 -5.27 0.46 -1.93
N ILE A 99 -4.39 1.08 -1.14
CA ILE A 99 -3.14 1.69 -1.63
C ILE A 99 -1.99 0.91 -1.02
N SER A 100 -1.23 0.17 -1.83
CA SER A 100 -0.17 -0.75 -1.39
C SER A 100 0.78 -1.08 -2.53
N ASP A 101 1.98 -1.57 -2.23
CA ASP A 101 2.90 -2.17 -3.18
C ASP A 101 2.59 -3.66 -3.45
N LEU A 102 1.65 -4.24 -2.70
CA LEU A 102 1.25 -5.65 -2.77
C LEU A 102 2.38 -6.66 -2.48
N LEU A 103 3.51 -6.22 -1.96
CA LEU A 103 4.65 -7.07 -1.56
C LEU A 103 4.34 -7.76 -0.22
N SER A 104 3.29 -8.58 -0.22
CA SER A 104 2.76 -9.22 0.98
C SER A 104 2.59 -10.72 0.76
N PRO A 105 2.89 -11.55 1.76
CA PRO A 105 2.55 -12.96 1.70
C PRO A 105 1.03 -13.16 1.64
N GLY A 106 0.61 -14.25 1.01
CA GLY A 106 -0.80 -14.61 0.92
C GLY A 106 -1.52 -14.06 -0.31
N SER A 107 -2.77 -14.44 -0.46
CA SER A 107 -3.59 -14.06 -1.61
C SER A 107 -4.33 -12.75 -1.35
N VAL A 108 -3.87 -11.68 -2.00
CA VAL A 108 -4.57 -10.38 -1.98
C VAL A 108 -5.94 -10.52 -2.64
N GLN A 109 -6.07 -11.33 -3.69
CA GLN A 109 -7.33 -11.58 -4.38
C GLN A 109 -8.40 -12.14 -3.43
N GLU A 110 -8.03 -13.07 -2.54
CA GLU A 110 -8.98 -13.61 -1.55
C GLU A 110 -9.45 -12.55 -0.55
N ALA A 111 -8.54 -11.66 -0.13
CA ALA A 111 -8.90 -10.57 0.78
C ALA A 111 -9.82 -9.54 0.10
N LEU A 112 -9.55 -9.21 -1.16
CA LEU A 112 -10.41 -8.32 -1.95
C LEU A 112 -11.79 -8.96 -2.19
N ALA A 113 -11.85 -10.27 -2.47
CA ALA A 113 -13.12 -11.00 -2.63
C ALA A 113 -13.98 -10.93 -1.37
N GLN A 114 -13.39 -10.90 -0.17
CA GLN A 114 -14.15 -10.72 1.08
C GLN A 114 -14.75 -9.32 1.21
N LEU A 115 -14.08 -8.27 0.76
CA LEU A 115 -14.62 -6.92 0.70
C LEU A 115 -15.78 -6.85 -0.29
N LEU A 116 -15.59 -7.37 -1.50
CA LEU A 116 -16.62 -7.44 -2.53
C LEU A 116 -17.85 -8.22 -2.05
N GLY A 117 -17.65 -9.38 -1.39
CA GLY A 117 -18.73 -10.19 -0.82
C GLY A 117 -19.53 -9.48 0.29
N ARG A 118 -18.99 -8.41 0.88
CA ARG A 118 -19.67 -7.55 1.85
C ARG A 118 -20.32 -6.30 1.23
N GLY A 119 -20.30 -6.19 -0.09
CA GLY A 119 -20.93 -5.10 -0.84
C GLY A 119 -20.04 -3.84 -0.98
N TYR A 120 -18.72 -3.96 -0.73
CA TYR A 120 -17.78 -2.89 -1.06
C TYR A 120 -17.49 -2.86 -2.56
N GLU A 121 -17.35 -1.66 -3.10
CA GLU A 121 -16.66 -1.43 -4.38
C GLU A 121 -15.19 -1.22 -4.06
N VAL A 122 -14.29 -1.95 -4.74
CA VAL A 122 -12.86 -1.90 -4.42
C VAL A 122 -12.07 -1.40 -5.62
N ALA A 123 -11.26 -0.36 -5.37
CA ALA A 123 -10.25 0.12 -6.28
C ALA A 123 -8.87 -0.14 -5.68
N LEU A 124 -8.04 -0.91 -6.38
CA LEU A 124 -6.68 -1.22 -5.98
C LEU A 124 -5.72 -0.24 -6.65
N LEU A 125 -4.92 0.45 -5.85
CA LEU A 125 -3.89 1.38 -6.29
C LEU A 125 -2.53 0.76 -5.98
N HIS A 126 -1.96 0.09 -6.98
CA HIS A 126 -0.68 -0.60 -6.88
C HIS A 126 0.47 0.37 -7.08
N LEU A 127 1.33 0.52 -6.08
CA LEU A 127 2.45 1.46 -6.06
C LEU A 127 3.78 0.72 -6.08
N LEU A 128 4.56 0.96 -7.12
CA LEU A 128 5.95 0.52 -7.20
C LEU A 128 6.85 1.72 -7.52
N SER A 129 8.03 1.76 -6.94
CA SER A 129 9.03 2.75 -7.32
C SER A 129 9.68 2.37 -8.66
N PRO A 130 10.23 3.33 -9.41
CA PRO A 130 10.98 3.04 -10.63
C PRO A 130 12.12 2.04 -10.42
N ASP A 131 12.80 2.10 -9.28
CA ASP A 131 13.91 1.22 -8.93
C ASP A 131 13.46 -0.21 -8.61
N GLU A 132 12.23 -0.40 -8.17
CA GLU A 132 11.64 -1.74 -8.00
C GLU A 132 11.25 -2.37 -9.33
N ILE A 133 10.82 -1.56 -10.30
CA ILE A 133 10.50 -2.04 -11.64
C ILE A 133 11.78 -2.36 -12.44
N SER A 134 12.78 -1.50 -12.31
CA SER A 134 14.05 -1.61 -13.04
C SER A 134 15.23 -1.24 -12.13
N PRO A 135 15.69 -2.16 -11.27
CA PRO A 135 16.76 -1.89 -10.33
C PRO A 135 18.04 -1.41 -11.03
N PRO A 136 18.63 -0.27 -10.62
CA PRO A 136 19.88 0.25 -11.17
C PRO A 136 21.12 -0.48 -10.61
N LEU A 137 20.99 -1.78 -10.34
CA LEU A 137 21.96 -2.62 -9.68
C LEU A 137 22.62 -3.56 -10.69
N ALA A 138 23.89 -3.93 -10.44
CA ALA A 138 24.64 -4.91 -11.25
C ALA A 138 25.77 -5.54 -10.44
N GLY A 139 26.21 -6.74 -10.84
CA GLY A 139 27.30 -7.47 -10.22
C GLY A 139 26.84 -8.34 -9.05
N ASP A 140 27.80 -8.70 -8.19
CA ASP A 140 27.53 -9.54 -7.02
C ASP A 140 26.96 -8.68 -5.89
N LEU A 141 25.76 -9.01 -5.46
CA LEU A 141 24.98 -8.25 -4.51
C LEU A 141 24.54 -9.12 -3.33
N ARG A 142 24.50 -8.52 -2.16
CA ARG A 142 23.81 -9.07 -1.00
C ARG A 142 22.56 -8.26 -0.74
N LEU A 143 21.43 -8.79 -1.15
CA LEU A 143 20.12 -8.16 -0.94
C LEU A 143 19.62 -8.47 0.48
N LEU A 144 19.10 -7.46 1.15
CA LEU A 144 18.49 -7.60 2.47
C LEU A 144 16.98 -7.32 2.35
N ASP A 145 16.20 -8.25 2.83
CA ASP A 145 14.77 -8.03 2.97
C ASP A 145 14.52 -6.96 4.06
N SER A 146 13.80 -5.90 3.71
CA SER A 146 13.57 -4.75 4.58
C SER A 146 12.68 -5.05 5.78
N GLU A 147 11.85 -6.09 5.71
CA GLU A 147 10.92 -6.46 6.76
C GLU A 147 11.48 -7.54 7.69
N THR A 148 12.19 -8.53 7.14
CA THR A 148 12.68 -9.68 7.91
C THR A 148 14.16 -9.63 8.22
N GLY A 149 14.93 -8.79 7.51
CA GLY A 149 16.39 -8.74 7.59
C GLY A 149 17.10 -9.95 6.98
N GLN A 150 16.38 -10.86 6.33
CA GLN A 150 16.99 -11.99 5.65
C GLN A 150 17.84 -11.52 4.48
N ALA A 151 18.99 -12.20 4.27
CA ALA A 151 19.91 -11.87 3.22
C ALA A 151 19.90 -12.93 2.12
N VAL A 152 19.92 -12.48 0.86
CA VAL A 152 20.12 -13.34 -0.32
C VAL A 152 21.28 -12.78 -1.13
N GLU A 153 22.23 -13.66 -1.49
CA GLU A 153 23.33 -13.31 -2.40
C GLU A 153 22.89 -13.62 -3.83
N VAL A 154 23.09 -12.67 -4.72
CA VAL A 154 22.71 -12.78 -6.14
C VAL A 154 23.75 -12.10 -7.02
N SER A 155 24.12 -12.75 -8.12
CA SER A 155 24.92 -12.13 -9.19
C SER A 155 23.97 -11.60 -10.25
N LEU A 156 23.84 -10.28 -10.31
CA LEU A 156 22.89 -9.61 -11.18
C LEU A 156 23.56 -9.19 -12.49
N ASP A 157 23.32 -9.95 -13.53
CA ASP A 157 23.72 -9.63 -14.90
C ASP A 157 22.57 -8.96 -15.69
N SER A 158 22.85 -8.61 -16.94
CA SER A 158 21.84 -7.98 -17.82
C SER A 158 20.68 -8.92 -18.16
N GLY A 159 20.93 -10.22 -18.24
CA GLY A 159 19.91 -11.24 -18.54
C GLY A 159 18.94 -11.39 -17.39
N LEU A 160 19.45 -11.50 -16.17
CA LEU A 160 18.63 -11.63 -14.96
C LEU A 160 17.81 -10.35 -14.69
N ARG A 161 18.39 -9.17 -14.93
CA ARG A 161 17.65 -7.91 -14.83
C ARG A 161 16.47 -7.85 -15.79
N GLU A 162 16.65 -8.24 -17.03
CA GLU A 162 15.57 -8.24 -18.03
C GLU A 162 14.49 -9.28 -17.69
N GLN A 163 14.89 -10.45 -17.15
CA GLN A 163 13.96 -11.46 -16.68
C GLN A 163 13.14 -10.94 -15.49
N TYR A 164 13.79 -10.29 -14.53
CA TYR A 164 13.14 -9.65 -13.39
C TYR A 164 12.12 -8.61 -13.85
N ARG A 165 12.54 -7.68 -14.71
CA ARG A 165 11.67 -6.62 -15.23
C ARG A 165 10.43 -7.19 -15.93
N ARG A 166 10.59 -8.23 -16.74
CA ARG A 166 9.45 -8.91 -17.36
C ARG A 166 8.53 -9.58 -16.35
N GLY A 167 9.10 -10.17 -15.30
CA GLY A 167 8.32 -10.75 -14.20
C GLY A 167 7.46 -9.69 -13.49
N VAL A 168 8.05 -8.54 -13.14
CA VAL A 168 7.32 -7.43 -12.49
C VAL A 168 6.22 -6.89 -13.39
N LEU A 169 6.49 -6.65 -14.68
CA LEU A 169 5.48 -6.17 -15.62
C LEU A 169 4.36 -7.20 -15.86
N GLY A 170 4.69 -8.49 -15.87
CA GLY A 170 3.70 -9.56 -15.94
C GLY A 170 2.78 -9.56 -14.72
N TRP A 171 3.36 -9.46 -13.53
CA TRP A 171 2.61 -9.38 -12.28
C TRP A 171 1.70 -8.14 -12.18
N GLN A 172 2.13 -6.99 -12.71
CA GLN A 172 1.28 -5.80 -12.76
C GLN A 172 0.06 -5.95 -13.70
N ALA A 173 0.11 -6.88 -14.65
CA ALA A 173 -0.96 -7.11 -15.63
C ALA A 173 -2.01 -8.14 -15.17
N GLU A 174 -1.78 -8.85 -14.08
CA GLU A 174 -2.72 -9.80 -13.45
C GLU A 174 -3.74 -9.09 -12.55
#